data_a92fc163ae6d39d9014d499cb269810c
#
_entry.id   a92fc163ae6d39d9014d499cb269810c
#
_cell.length_a   1.000
_cell.length_b   1.000
_cell.length_c   1.000
_cell.angle_alpha   90.00
_cell.angle_beta   90.00
_cell.angle_gamma   90.00
#
_symmetry.space_group_name_H-M   'P 1'
#
loop_
_entity.id
_entity.type
_entity.pdbx_description
1 polymer ?
#
loop_
_entity_poly.entity_id
_entity_poly.type
_entity_poly.pdbx_seq_one_letter_code
_entity_poly.pdbx_strand_id
1 'polypeptide(L)'
;PLQQYLVEFPDGRVQALSVAWDARPRKDGGQRWFHLYPTERITHDDELHWTRPSQNWNFMCADCHSTAVRKNYDSATDRFQTRWAEISVGCEGCHGPGSQHLEWARNRTTSDAAGKDSTKGLTARLDERRGVSWVPNVASGNARRCNRRDPACEPASSISSTAEGAS
;
A
#
# COMPACT_ATOMS: atom_id res chain seq x y z
N PRO A 1 19.11 -9.76 2.25
CA PRO A 1 17.90 -9.14 1.76
C PRO A 1 17.40 -9.83 0.50
N LEU A 2 16.10 -10.05 0.45
CA LEU A 2 15.40 -10.66 -0.67
C LEU A 2 15.22 -9.63 -1.79
N GLN A 3 15.46 -10.04 -3.05
CA GLN A 3 15.15 -9.28 -4.24
C GLN A 3 14.19 -10.10 -5.11
N GLN A 4 12.93 -9.72 -5.09
CA GLN A 4 11.91 -10.29 -5.97
C GLN A 4 11.80 -9.46 -7.24
N TYR A 5 11.71 -10.11 -8.39
CA TYR A 5 11.66 -9.44 -9.67
C TYR A 5 10.22 -9.26 -10.14
N LEU A 6 10.02 -8.17 -10.86
CA LEU A 6 8.74 -7.79 -11.44
C LEU A 6 8.82 -7.86 -12.96
N VAL A 7 7.72 -8.29 -13.58
CA VAL A 7 7.55 -8.34 -15.04
C VAL A 7 6.42 -7.40 -15.41
N GLU A 8 6.69 -6.45 -16.29
CA GLU A 8 5.71 -5.52 -16.82
C GLU A 8 5.09 -6.08 -18.10
N PHE A 9 3.77 -5.94 -18.24
CA PHE A 9 2.99 -6.35 -19.40
C PHE A 9 2.53 -5.12 -20.21
N PRO A 10 2.20 -5.29 -21.50
CA PRO A 10 1.77 -4.19 -22.37
C PRO A 10 0.47 -3.47 -21.94
N ASP A 11 -0.31 -4.11 -21.10
CA ASP A 11 -1.52 -3.54 -20.48
C ASP A 11 -1.20 -2.69 -19.23
N GLY A 12 0.08 -2.55 -18.88
CA GLY A 12 0.55 -1.84 -17.70
C GLY A 12 0.44 -2.64 -16.39
N ARG A 13 0.01 -3.89 -16.47
CA ARG A 13 0.03 -4.83 -15.37
C ARG A 13 1.46 -5.20 -15.03
N VAL A 14 1.78 -5.23 -13.74
CA VAL A 14 3.09 -5.62 -13.22
C VAL A 14 2.89 -6.84 -12.33
N GLN A 15 3.59 -7.93 -12.64
CA GLN A 15 3.48 -9.20 -11.94
C GLN A 15 4.78 -9.55 -11.21
N ALA A 16 4.64 -9.99 -9.97
CA ALA A 16 5.76 -10.45 -9.17
C ALA A 16 6.06 -11.93 -9.47
N LEU A 17 7.32 -12.24 -9.77
CA LEU A 17 7.75 -13.62 -10.01
C LEU A 17 7.74 -14.44 -8.72
N SER A 18 7.49 -15.74 -8.85
CA SER A 18 7.58 -16.70 -7.74
C SER A 18 9.04 -17.06 -7.38
N VAL A 19 10.02 -16.44 -8.03
CA VAL A 19 11.44 -16.61 -7.74
C VAL A 19 12.06 -15.31 -7.27
N ALA A 20 13.02 -15.43 -6.36
CA ALA A 20 13.71 -14.29 -5.81
C ALA A 20 15.21 -14.57 -5.69
N TRP A 21 15.99 -13.50 -5.64
CA TRP A 21 17.42 -13.55 -5.41
C TRP A 21 17.71 -13.29 -3.94
N ASP A 22 18.49 -14.17 -3.32
CA ASP A 22 19.05 -13.97 -1.99
C ASP A 22 20.37 -13.21 -2.08
N ALA A 23 20.34 -11.92 -1.76
CA ALA A 23 21.51 -11.04 -1.86
C ALA A 23 22.45 -11.12 -0.65
N ARG A 24 22.19 -11.99 0.34
CA ARG A 24 23.13 -12.18 1.46
C ARG A 24 24.48 -12.72 0.96
N PRO A 25 25.56 -12.55 1.73
CA PRO A 25 26.83 -13.14 1.36
C PRO A 25 26.75 -14.65 1.20
N ARG A 26 27.57 -15.19 0.29
CA ARG A 26 27.62 -16.67 0.03
C ARG A 26 27.93 -17.48 1.28
N LYS A 27 28.80 -16.96 2.16
CA LYS A 27 29.14 -17.60 3.44
C LYS A 27 27.92 -17.80 4.37
N ASP A 28 26.88 -16.96 4.20
CA ASP A 28 25.65 -16.99 4.97
C ASP A 28 24.52 -17.70 4.21
N GLY A 29 24.86 -18.49 3.16
CA GLY A 29 23.93 -19.25 2.32
C GLY A 29 23.21 -18.44 1.26
N GLY A 30 23.59 -17.18 1.03
CA GLY A 30 23.03 -16.30 0.00
C GLY A 30 23.70 -16.44 -1.35
N GLN A 31 23.56 -15.40 -2.20
CA GLN A 31 24.04 -15.34 -3.60
C GLN A 31 23.48 -16.49 -4.44
N ARG A 32 22.17 -16.70 -4.33
CA ARG A 32 21.45 -17.75 -5.07
C ARG A 32 20.01 -17.35 -5.38
N TRP A 33 19.49 -17.93 -6.43
CA TRP A 33 18.06 -17.94 -6.71
C TRP A 33 17.35 -18.97 -5.84
N PHE A 34 16.12 -18.66 -5.44
CA PHE A 34 15.25 -19.62 -4.77
C PHE A 34 13.80 -19.35 -5.12
N HIS A 35 12.98 -20.38 -5.02
CA HIS A 35 11.54 -20.29 -5.20
C HIS A 35 10.87 -19.90 -3.90
N LEU A 36 9.87 -19.00 -3.93
CA LEU A 36 9.16 -18.53 -2.75
C LEU A 36 8.27 -19.63 -2.13
N TYR A 37 7.85 -20.58 -2.96
CA TYR A 37 7.02 -21.73 -2.57
C TYR A 37 7.75 -23.04 -2.92
N PRO A 38 8.81 -23.40 -2.21
CA PRO A 38 9.70 -24.51 -2.64
C PRO A 38 9.08 -25.88 -2.47
N THR A 39 8.06 -26.02 -1.63
CA THR A 39 7.38 -27.28 -1.32
C THR A 39 6.03 -27.44 -2.03
N GLU A 40 5.58 -26.44 -2.75
CA GLU A 40 4.29 -26.43 -3.39
C GLU A 40 4.40 -26.61 -4.91
N ARG A 41 3.56 -27.47 -5.47
CA ARG A 41 3.45 -27.65 -6.91
C ARG A 41 2.44 -26.65 -7.46
N ILE A 42 2.91 -25.46 -7.79
CA ILE A 42 2.09 -24.40 -8.37
C ILE A 42 1.97 -24.59 -9.89
N THR A 43 0.78 -24.84 -10.38
CA THR A 43 0.46 -24.95 -11.80
C THR A 43 -0.09 -23.62 -12.32
N HIS A 44 -0.28 -23.49 -13.65
CA HIS A 44 -0.81 -22.26 -14.26
C HIS A 44 -2.25 -21.91 -13.82
N ASP A 45 -3.00 -22.86 -13.32
CA ASP A 45 -4.36 -22.66 -12.80
C ASP A 45 -4.40 -22.29 -11.31
N ASP A 46 -3.27 -22.43 -10.63
CA ASP A 46 -3.16 -22.14 -9.19
C ASP A 46 -3.23 -20.64 -8.94
N GLU A 47 -3.90 -20.23 -7.87
CA GLU A 47 -4.00 -18.81 -7.48
C GLU A 47 -2.65 -18.20 -7.10
N LEU A 48 -1.71 -19.01 -6.64
CA LEU A 48 -0.35 -18.57 -6.33
C LEU A 48 0.56 -18.49 -7.56
N HIS A 49 0.05 -18.88 -8.75
CA HIS A 49 0.87 -18.75 -9.96
C HIS A 49 1.18 -17.27 -10.24
N TRP A 50 2.42 -17.01 -10.65
CA TRP A 50 2.93 -15.65 -10.79
C TRP A 50 2.13 -14.73 -11.74
N THR A 51 1.34 -15.28 -12.67
CA THR A 51 0.45 -14.52 -13.56
C THR A 51 -0.93 -14.23 -12.97
N ARG A 52 -1.25 -14.76 -11.79
CA ARG A 52 -2.56 -14.59 -11.18
C ARG A 52 -2.69 -13.28 -10.39
N PRO A 53 -3.93 -12.84 -10.11
CA PRO A 53 -4.20 -11.57 -9.42
C PRO A 53 -3.48 -11.42 -8.08
N SER A 54 -3.29 -12.49 -7.32
CA SER A 54 -2.58 -12.49 -6.03
C SER A 54 -1.12 -12.05 -6.14
N GLN A 55 -0.51 -12.15 -7.34
CA GLN A 55 0.86 -11.72 -7.63
C GLN A 55 0.91 -10.39 -8.40
N ASN A 56 -0.24 -9.71 -8.56
CA ASN A 56 -0.30 -8.41 -9.21
C ASN A 56 0.29 -7.32 -8.31
N TRP A 57 1.44 -6.78 -8.68
CA TRP A 57 2.12 -5.75 -7.91
C TRP A 57 1.31 -4.46 -7.80
N ASN A 58 0.58 -4.06 -8.87
CA ASN A 58 -0.20 -2.82 -8.88
C ASN A 58 -1.24 -2.78 -7.76
N PHE A 59 -1.85 -3.94 -7.43
CA PHE A 59 -2.88 -4.05 -6.40
C PHE A 59 -2.36 -4.55 -5.06
N MET A 60 -1.46 -5.54 -5.08
CA MET A 60 -1.14 -6.29 -3.87
C MET A 60 0.08 -5.76 -3.13
N CYS A 61 0.99 -5.08 -3.83
CA CYS A 61 2.30 -4.74 -3.28
C CYS A 61 2.57 -3.23 -3.26
N ALA A 62 2.10 -2.51 -4.31
CA ALA A 62 2.49 -1.12 -4.57
C ALA A 62 2.21 -0.17 -3.40
N ASP A 63 1.05 -0.29 -2.75
CA ASP A 63 0.64 0.59 -1.66
C ASP A 63 1.57 0.51 -0.43
N CYS A 64 2.19 -0.67 -0.21
CA CYS A 64 3.14 -0.88 0.89
C CYS A 64 4.61 -0.70 0.47
N HIS A 65 4.91 -0.76 -0.83
CA HIS A 65 6.27 -0.71 -1.36
C HIS A 65 6.60 0.58 -2.13
N SER A 66 5.65 1.51 -2.21
CA SER A 66 5.85 2.80 -2.90
C SER A 66 5.11 3.92 -2.19
N THR A 67 5.54 5.16 -2.42
CA THR A 67 4.92 6.35 -1.82
C THR A 67 3.99 7.03 -2.82
N ALA A 68 2.83 7.49 -2.36
CA ALA A 68 1.81 8.22 -3.12
C ALA A 68 1.35 7.47 -4.39
N VAL A 69 1.08 6.17 -4.24
CA VAL A 69 0.64 5.30 -5.34
C VAL A 69 -0.73 5.72 -5.87
N ARG A 70 -0.84 5.76 -7.18
CA ARG A 70 -2.09 5.89 -7.93
C ARG A 70 -2.18 4.74 -8.91
N LYS A 71 -3.12 3.84 -8.69
CA LYS A 71 -3.28 2.63 -9.50
C LYS A 71 -3.71 2.95 -10.93
N ASN A 72 -4.58 3.96 -11.09
CA ASN A 72 -5.13 4.42 -12.37
C ASN A 72 -5.57 3.24 -13.26
N TYR A 73 -6.26 2.30 -12.64
CA TYR A 73 -6.84 1.17 -13.36
C TYR A 73 -8.11 1.62 -14.11
N ASP A 74 -8.14 1.33 -15.39
CA ASP A 74 -9.32 1.53 -16.24
C ASP A 74 -10.02 0.19 -16.48
N SER A 75 -11.18 0.02 -15.87
CA SER A 75 -11.96 -1.22 -15.98
C SER A 75 -12.62 -1.43 -17.34
N ALA A 76 -12.77 -0.36 -18.15
CA ALA A 76 -13.35 -0.48 -19.48
C ALA A 76 -12.37 -1.08 -20.49
N THR A 77 -11.08 -0.82 -20.30
CA THR A 77 -10.01 -1.31 -21.18
C THR A 77 -9.13 -2.37 -20.55
N ASP A 78 -9.38 -2.71 -19.27
CA ASP A 78 -8.55 -3.61 -18.44
C ASP A 78 -7.07 -3.24 -18.47
N ARG A 79 -6.77 -1.95 -18.27
CA ARG A 79 -5.41 -1.42 -18.34
C ARG A 79 -5.02 -0.67 -17.08
N PHE A 80 -3.73 -0.74 -16.77
CA PHE A 80 -3.12 0.01 -15.68
C PHE A 80 -2.27 1.16 -16.20
N GLN A 81 -2.30 2.28 -15.48
CA GLN A 81 -1.40 3.41 -15.65
C GLN A 81 -0.85 3.81 -14.27
N THR A 82 -0.43 2.81 -13.51
CA THR A 82 0.02 2.99 -12.13
C THR A 82 1.19 3.96 -12.07
N ARG A 83 1.11 4.89 -11.13
CA ARG A 83 2.14 5.91 -10.87
C ARG A 83 2.43 5.97 -9.37
N TRP A 84 3.61 6.39 -9.04
CA TRP A 84 4.07 6.62 -7.66
C TRP A 84 5.05 7.79 -7.64
N ALA A 85 5.22 8.42 -6.47
CA ALA A 85 6.20 9.47 -6.29
C ALA A 85 7.59 8.90 -6.03
N GLU A 86 7.66 7.83 -5.22
CA GLU A 86 8.89 7.13 -4.87
C GLU A 86 8.65 5.61 -4.88
N ILE A 87 9.66 4.85 -5.30
CA ILE A 87 9.59 3.38 -5.40
C ILE A 87 9.68 2.69 -4.03
N SER A 88 10.06 3.41 -2.99
CA SER A 88 10.07 2.93 -1.61
C SER A 88 8.97 3.61 -0.80
N VAL A 89 8.48 2.94 0.25
CA VAL A 89 7.56 3.56 1.19
C VAL A 89 8.31 4.55 2.08
N GLY A 90 8.02 5.84 1.90
CA GLY A 90 8.48 6.91 2.78
C GLY A 90 7.49 7.19 3.91
N CYS A 91 7.87 8.03 4.86
CA CYS A 91 7.01 8.45 5.97
C CYS A 91 5.67 9.03 5.47
N GLU A 92 5.70 9.75 4.35
CA GLU A 92 4.53 10.38 3.74
C GLU A 92 3.52 9.36 3.20
N GLY A 93 3.93 8.14 2.88
CA GLY A 93 3.03 7.06 2.45
C GLY A 93 1.96 6.75 3.50
N CYS A 94 2.30 6.85 4.79
CA CYS A 94 1.39 6.59 5.90
C CYS A 94 0.94 7.87 6.62
N HIS A 95 1.83 8.86 6.76
CA HIS A 95 1.58 10.06 7.56
C HIS A 95 1.03 11.24 6.75
N GLY A 96 0.97 11.12 5.41
CA GLY A 96 0.64 12.22 4.51
C GLY A 96 1.81 13.21 4.36
N PRO A 97 1.59 14.37 3.67
CA PRO A 97 2.64 15.34 3.38
C PRO A 97 3.37 15.82 4.64
N GLY A 98 4.70 15.74 4.64
CA GLY A 98 5.56 16.01 5.79
C GLY A 98 6.09 17.45 5.89
N SER A 99 5.76 18.34 4.95
CA SER A 99 6.30 19.71 4.92
C SER A 99 6.06 20.49 6.21
N GLN A 100 4.85 20.46 6.75
CA GLN A 100 4.50 21.11 8.02
C GLN A 100 5.22 20.49 9.21
N HIS A 101 5.42 19.17 9.20
CA HIS A 101 6.19 18.49 10.24
C HIS A 101 7.67 18.91 10.20
N LEU A 102 8.26 19.04 9.01
CA LEU A 102 9.63 19.53 8.86
C LEU A 102 9.77 20.97 9.33
N GLU A 103 8.80 21.82 9.04
CA GLU A 103 8.78 23.21 9.53
C GLU A 103 8.67 23.25 11.05
N TRP A 104 7.74 22.49 11.63
CA TRP A 104 7.63 22.36 13.07
C TRP A 104 8.94 21.87 13.71
N ALA A 105 9.58 20.85 13.13
CA ALA A 105 10.82 20.29 13.65
C ALA A 105 12.00 21.27 13.59
N ARG A 106 12.10 22.07 12.53
CA ARG A 106 13.17 23.09 12.35
C ARG A 106 13.00 24.27 13.30
N ASN A 107 11.75 24.66 13.55
CA ASN A 107 11.43 25.82 14.39
C ASN A 107 11.33 25.47 15.88
N ARG A 108 11.54 24.21 16.24
CA ARG A 108 11.45 23.73 17.62
C ARG A 108 12.60 24.26 18.47
N THR A 109 12.24 25.05 19.48
CA THR A 109 13.18 25.47 20.53
C THR A 109 13.07 24.53 21.73
N THR A 110 14.10 24.50 22.60
CA THR A 110 14.11 23.66 23.82
C THR A 110 12.97 23.98 24.79
N SER A 111 12.39 25.19 24.71
CA SER A 111 11.24 25.62 25.49
C SER A 111 9.90 25.06 24.98
N ASP A 112 9.84 24.57 23.72
CA ASP A 112 8.64 24.04 23.10
C ASP A 112 8.43 22.53 23.35
N ALA A 113 9.28 21.92 24.16
CA ALA A 113 9.18 20.50 24.52
C ALA A 113 7.85 20.13 25.22
N ALA A 114 7.11 21.11 25.74
CA ALA A 114 5.79 20.95 26.36
C ALA A 114 4.60 21.23 25.41
N GLY A 115 4.88 21.28 24.12
CA GLY A 115 3.93 21.07 23.02
C GLY A 115 2.65 21.87 23.01
N LYS A 116 2.68 23.11 22.48
CA LYS A 116 1.44 23.79 22.04
C LYS A 116 0.79 23.09 20.85
N ASP A 117 1.57 22.43 19.98
CA ASP A 117 1.05 21.64 18.87
C ASP A 117 1.25 20.15 19.11
N SER A 118 0.17 19.51 19.60
CA SER A 118 0.14 18.07 19.84
C SER A 118 0.17 17.25 18.54
N THR A 119 -0.02 17.88 17.36
CA THR A 119 0.07 17.21 16.05
C THR A 119 1.50 17.12 15.54
N LYS A 120 2.39 17.95 16.06
CA LYS A 120 3.77 18.08 15.59
C LYS A 120 3.83 18.39 14.07
N GLY A 121 2.84 19.13 13.55
CA GLY A 121 2.71 19.40 12.12
C GLY A 121 2.32 18.18 11.28
N LEU A 122 1.96 17.05 11.87
CA LEU A 122 1.52 15.88 11.12
C LEU A 122 0.05 16.00 10.71
N THR A 123 -0.24 15.76 9.43
CA THR A 123 -1.61 15.77 8.89
C THR A 123 -2.39 14.51 9.25
N ALA A 124 -1.69 13.38 9.40
CA ALA A 124 -2.27 12.12 9.85
C ALA A 124 -1.66 11.71 11.19
N ARG A 125 -2.52 11.51 12.20
CA ARG A 125 -2.12 10.99 13.51
C ARG A 125 -2.36 9.50 13.56
N LEU A 126 -1.33 8.74 13.81
CA LEU A 126 -1.39 7.31 14.12
C LEU A 126 -1.49 7.18 15.64
N ASP A 127 -2.71 7.25 16.16
CA ASP A 127 -2.99 7.05 17.59
C ASP A 127 -3.73 5.73 17.78
N GLU A 128 -2.98 4.66 17.99
CA GLU A 128 -3.50 3.29 18.14
C GLU A 128 -4.49 3.13 19.28
N ARG A 129 -4.39 3.96 20.32
CA ARG A 129 -5.30 3.91 21.49
C ARG A 129 -6.73 4.31 21.16
N ARG A 130 -6.98 4.89 19.99
CA ARG A 130 -8.31 5.40 19.60
C ARG A 130 -9.00 4.55 18.54
N GLY A 131 -8.50 3.37 18.23
CA GLY A 131 -9.13 2.45 17.28
C GLY A 131 -9.27 3.05 15.88
N VAL A 132 -8.20 3.64 15.37
CA VAL A 132 -8.17 4.21 14.03
C VAL A 132 -8.17 3.11 12.99
N SER A 133 -9.12 3.16 12.07
CA SER A 133 -9.09 2.34 10.87
C SER A 133 -8.73 3.20 9.65
N TRP A 134 -7.95 2.64 8.74
CA TRP A 134 -7.62 3.26 7.48
C TRP A 134 -8.71 2.93 6.46
N VAL A 135 -9.36 3.95 5.92
CA VAL A 135 -10.28 3.81 4.81
C VAL A 135 -9.62 4.44 3.58
N PRO A 136 -9.40 3.68 2.50
CA PRO A 136 -8.89 4.25 1.27
C PRO A 136 -9.82 5.35 0.77
N ASN A 137 -9.31 6.55 0.53
CA ASN A 137 -10.08 7.58 -0.13
C ASN A 137 -10.06 7.33 -1.63
N VAL A 138 -11.12 6.73 -2.13
CA VAL A 138 -11.27 6.35 -3.54
C VAL A 138 -11.18 7.56 -4.50
N ALA A 139 -11.57 8.75 -4.04
CA ALA A 139 -11.61 9.96 -4.88
C ALA A 139 -10.25 10.66 -5.01
N SER A 140 -9.36 10.57 -4.03
CA SER A 140 -8.06 11.27 -4.03
C SER A 140 -6.85 10.34 -4.05
N GLY A 141 -7.05 9.03 -3.96
CA GLY A 141 -5.97 8.04 -3.84
C GLY A 141 -5.18 8.13 -2.54
N ASN A 142 -5.65 8.94 -1.58
CA ASN A 142 -5.03 9.07 -0.26
C ASN A 142 -5.85 8.30 0.77
N ALA A 143 -5.18 7.61 1.68
CA ALA A 143 -5.84 7.02 2.83
C ALA A 143 -6.37 8.13 3.75
N ARG A 144 -7.66 8.10 4.07
CA ARG A 144 -8.22 8.93 5.13
C ARG A 144 -8.22 8.16 6.44
N ARG A 145 -7.83 8.85 7.48
CA ARG A 145 -8.02 8.37 8.84
C ARG A 145 -9.50 8.50 9.20
N CYS A 146 -10.14 7.38 9.48
CA CYS A 146 -11.48 7.37 10.04
C CYS A 146 -11.45 7.15 11.55
N ASN A 147 -12.08 8.06 12.28
CA ASN A 147 -12.38 7.86 13.69
C ASN A 147 -13.80 7.26 13.76
N ARG A 148 -14.01 6.21 14.58
CA ARG A 148 -15.33 5.57 14.79
C ARG A 148 -16.44 6.51 15.21
N ARG A 149 -16.12 7.75 15.59
CA ARG A 149 -17.07 8.79 15.97
C ARG A 149 -17.35 9.80 14.85
N ASP A 150 -16.76 9.63 13.67
CA ASP A 150 -17.00 10.51 12.54
C ASP A 150 -18.10 9.89 11.67
N PRO A 151 -19.29 10.51 11.57
CA PRO A 151 -20.39 9.99 10.78
C PRO A 151 -20.10 9.91 9.28
N ALA A 152 -19.02 10.56 8.79
CA ALA A 152 -18.57 10.45 7.40
C ALA A 152 -17.73 9.18 7.14
N CYS A 153 -17.51 8.36 8.16
CA CYS A 153 -16.67 7.16 8.11
C CYS A 153 -17.48 5.87 8.34
N GLU A 154 -18.71 5.81 7.88
CA GLU A 154 -19.46 4.56 7.91
C GLU A 154 -18.82 3.53 6.97
N PRO A 155 -18.59 2.28 7.46
CA PRO A 155 -18.14 1.21 6.58
C PRO A 155 -19.21 0.92 5.53
N ALA A 156 -18.79 0.75 4.27
CA ALA A 156 -19.65 0.45 3.13
C ALA A 156 -20.31 -0.95 3.18
N SER A 157 -20.72 -1.43 4.35
CA SER A 157 -21.30 -2.75 4.60
C SER A 157 -22.81 -2.74 4.79
N SER A 158 -23.52 -1.68 4.37
CA SER A 158 -24.98 -1.64 4.40
C SER A 158 -25.64 -1.37 3.03
N ILE A 159 -25.08 -1.90 1.96
CA ILE A 159 -25.88 -2.06 0.74
C ILE A 159 -26.55 -3.43 0.86
N SER A 160 -27.68 -3.45 1.58
CA SER A 160 -28.62 -4.55 1.53
C SER A 160 -29.18 -4.61 0.10
N SER A 161 -28.92 -5.70 -0.59
CA SER A 161 -29.59 -6.08 -1.83
C SER A 161 -31.06 -6.38 -1.54
N THR A 162 -31.93 -5.40 -1.65
CA THR A 162 -33.35 -5.64 -1.91
C THR A 162 -33.52 -5.86 -3.40
N ALA A 163 -33.34 -7.10 -3.82
CA ALA A 163 -33.89 -7.56 -5.07
C ALA A 163 -35.41 -7.77 -4.85
N GLU A 164 -36.22 -6.77 -5.13
CA GLU A 164 -37.64 -6.95 -5.30
C GLU A 164 -37.89 -7.50 -6.68
N GLY A 165 -38.57 -8.66 -6.70
CA GLY A 165 -39.02 -9.33 -7.88
C GLY A 165 -40.12 -8.51 -8.59
N ALA A 166 -40.11 -8.55 -9.91
CA ALA A 166 -41.21 -8.19 -10.76
C ALA A 166 -41.66 -9.42 -11.53
N SER A 167 -42.95 -9.71 -11.36
CA SER A 167 -43.79 -10.69 -12.02
C SER A 167 -43.81 -10.54 -13.54
#